data_8afc3f01c6f1ef7ac1b82c0fc4b41f39
#
_entry.id   8afc3f01c6f1ef7ac1b82c0fc4b41f39
#
_cell.length_a   1.000
_cell.length_b   1.000
_cell.length_c   1.000
_cell.angle_alpha   90.00
_cell.angle_beta   90.00
_cell.angle_gamma   90.00
#
_symmetry.space_group_name_H-M   'P 1'
#
loop_
_entity.id
_entity.type
_entity.pdbx_description
1 polymer ?
#
loop_
_entity_poly.entity_id
_entity_poly.type
_entity_poly.pdbx_seq_one_letter_code
_entity_poly.pdbx_strand_id
1 'polypeptide(L)'
;DRLPAETREEILLSLKQRLKETIPAHHILAIAAAPEPLKVRQHQSNGEIKEWTEPQAIVIDNLDNYLRQIIEQEKSELVLGTIWRQALELAKETKQLLNQSRRKKALPVIEQYQWIAATATFANPLAALDLVLAAATNAQMLVDLGAIYQQKMSLEQAKTAMATLGKMMVQLGMVEVTTQALGTILKGNAITYIAGGTVQGIGAAYLTRLAGLSLVEYFQEQEINEQLNNDWNWTSLQNKVKQVWEQNQRLAFLQDFVKQTSARWSAFSG
;
A
#
# COMPACT_ATOMS: atom_id res chain seq x y z
N ASP A 1 -14.85 -10.63 39.88
CA ASP A 1 -14.25 -10.26 41.18
C ASP A 1 -15.19 -9.46 42.06
N ARG A 2 -16.16 -8.75 41.46
CA ARG A 2 -17.12 -7.88 42.16
C ARG A 2 -18.53 -8.45 42.18
N LEU A 3 -18.77 -9.57 41.55
CA LEU A 3 -20.10 -10.17 41.42
C LEU A 3 -20.29 -11.30 42.44
N PRO A 4 -21.51 -11.48 42.97
CA PRO A 4 -21.87 -12.65 43.75
C PRO A 4 -21.63 -13.94 42.99
N ALA A 5 -21.34 -15.03 43.70
CA ALA A 5 -20.98 -16.33 43.07
C ALA A 5 -22.04 -16.82 42.07
N GLU A 6 -23.31 -16.74 42.45
CA GLU A 6 -24.46 -17.15 41.61
C GLU A 6 -24.54 -16.33 40.33
N THR A 7 -24.38 -15.01 40.44
CA THR A 7 -24.39 -14.12 39.27
C THR A 7 -23.19 -14.37 38.32
N ARG A 8 -22.05 -14.79 38.87
CA ARG A 8 -20.87 -15.15 38.05
C ARG A 8 -21.13 -16.38 37.21
N GLU A 9 -21.76 -17.40 37.76
CA GLU A 9 -22.11 -18.63 37.02
C GLU A 9 -23.11 -18.37 35.89
N GLU A 10 -24.15 -17.58 36.17
CA GLU A 10 -25.14 -17.18 35.16
C GLU A 10 -24.52 -16.41 34.01
N ILE A 11 -23.64 -15.44 34.34
CA ILE A 11 -22.92 -14.67 33.30
C ILE A 11 -21.99 -15.58 32.48
N LEU A 12 -21.25 -16.47 33.13
CA LEU A 12 -20.38 -17.42 32.47
C LEU A 12 -21.15 -18.34 31.50
N LEU A 13 -22.28 -18.88 31.94
CA LEU A 13 -23.17 -19.69 31.11
C LEU A 13 -23.72 -18.88 29.93
N SER A 14 -24.16 -17.67 30.16
CA SER A 14 -24.65 -16.77 29.10
C SER A 14 -23.56 -16.48 28.08
N LEU A 15 -22.33 -16.19 28.51
CA LEU A 15 -21.19 -15.95 27.63
C LEU A 15 -20.85 -17.21 26.79
N LYS A 16 -20.81 -18.39 27.43
CA LYS A 16 -20.58 -19.66 26.75
C LYS A 16 -21.64 -19.94 25.68
N GLN A 17 -22.90 -19.63 25.98
CA GLN A 17 -23.99 -19.82 25.04
C GLN A 17 -23.94 -18.84 23.87
N ARG A 18 -23.61 -17.58 24.13
CA ARG A 18 -23.52 -16.54 23.08
C ARG A 18 -22.35 -16.75 22.14
N LEU A 19 -21.23 -17.27 22.64
CA LEU A 19 -19.99 -17.43 21.90
C LEU A 19 -19.81 -18.85 21.33
N LYS A 20 -20.78 -19.75 21.52
CA LYS A 20 -20.66 -21.18 21.17
C LYS A 20 -20.28 -21.47 19.71
N GLU A 21 -20.63 -20.56 18.77
CA GLU A 21 -20.32 -20.70 17.35
C GLU A 21 -18.92 -20.18 17.00
N THR A 22 -18.33 -19.37 17.86
CA THR A 22 -17.02 -18.73 17.63
C THR A 22 -15.94 -19.31 18.53
N ILE A 23 -16.27 -19.60 19.79
CA ILE A 23 -15.32 -20.07 20.81
C ILE A 23 -15.91 -21.30 21.52
N PRO A 24 -15.22 -22.45 21.51
CA PRO A 24 -15.63 -23.61 22.29
C PRO A 24 -15.78 -23.30 23.79
N ALA A 25 -16.79 -23.86 24.44
CA ALA A 25 -17.12 -23.53 25.82
C ALA A 25 -15.98 -23.80 26.84
N HIS A 26 -15.08 -24.75 26.54
CA HIS A 26 -13.93 -25.09 27.40
C HIS A 26 -12.80 -24.06 27.32
N HIS A 27 -12.78 -23.18 26.32
CA HIS A 27 -11.83 -22.07 26.23
C HIS A 27 -12.28 -20.82 27.02
N ILE A 28 -13.48 -20.84 27.57
CA ILE A 28 -14.02 -19.72 28.36
C ILE A 28 -13.92 -20.06 29.85
N LEU A 29 -12.98 -19.41 30.52
CA LEU A 29 -12.67 -19.65 31.94
C LEU A 29 -12.97 -18.43 32.78
N ALA A 30 -13.51 -18.66 33.98
CA ALA A 30 -13.66 -17.62 34.99
C ALA A 30 -12.41 -17.58 35.87
N ILE A 31 -11.84 -16.39 36.04
CA ILE A 31 -10.66 -16.16 36.89
C ILE A 31 -10.90 -14.97 37.84
N ALA A 32 -10.20 -14.96 38.95
CA ALA A 32 -10.12 -13.82 39.87
C ALA A 32 -8.65 -13.53 40.21
N ALA A 33 -8.00 -12.74 39.34
CA ALA A 33 -6.57 -12.42 39.48
C ALA A 33 -6.28 -11.37 40.57
N ALA A 34 -7.22 -10.45 40.80
CA ALA A 34 -7.13 -9.41 41.81
C ALA A 34 -8.52 -9.13 42.45
N PRO A 35 -9.04 -10.08 43.27
CA PRO A 35 -10.38 -9.94 43.85
C PRO A 35 -10.40 -8.77 44.84
N GLU A 36 -11.49 -8.01 44.83
CA GLU A 36 -11.68 -6.97 45.83
C GLU A 36 -11.85 -7.58 47.25
N PRO A 37 -11.28 -6.95 48.27
CA PRO A 37 -11.48 -7.42 49.65
C PRO A 37 -12.94 -7.42 50.03
N LEU A 38 -13.36 -8.46 50.72
CA LEU A 38 -14.73 -8.58 51.21
C LEU A 38 -14.95 -7.62 52.41
N LYS A 39 -15.95 -6.75 52.31
CA LYS A 39 -16.35 -5.96 53.48
C LYS A 39 -17.25 -6.81 54.36
N VAL A 40 -16.76 -7.13 55.54
CA VAL A 40 -17.51 -7.89 56.54
C VAL A 40 -18.09 -6.92 57.55
N ARG A 41 -19.38 -7.09 57.84
CA ARG A 41 -20.12 -6.32 58.83
C ARG A 41 -20.75 -7.26 59.84
N GLN A 42 -20.31 -7.17 61.07
CA GLN A 42 -20.81 -7.99 62.15
C GLN A 42 -21.69 -7.12 63.11
N HIS A 43 -22.92 -7.53 63.28
CA HIS A 43 -23.81 -6.94 64.27
C HIS A 43 -23.59 -7.64 65.62
N GLN A 44 -23.15 -6.88 66.62
CA GLN A 44 -22.94 -7.39 67.97
C GLN A 44 -24.25 -7.34 68.79
N SER A 45 -24.33 -8.18 69.83
CA SER A 45 -25.51 -8.25 70.70
C SER A 45 -25.77 -6.97 71.52
N ASN A 46 -24.76 -6.09 71.64
CA ASN A 46 -24.85 -4.78 72.28
C ASN A 46 -25.36 -3.65 71.36
N GLY A 47 -25.69 -3.99 70.06
CA GLY A 47 -26.14 -3.04 69.07
C GLY A 47 -25.02 -2.36 68.28
N GLU A 48 -23.77 -2.60 68.64
CA GLU A 48 -22.61 -2.07 67.84
C GLU A 48 -22.40 -2.85 66.55
N ILE A 49 -21.95 -2.12 65.53
CA ILE A 49 -21.58 -2.71 64.21
C ILE A 49 -20.08 -2.65 64.07
N LYS A 50 -19.45 -3.81 63.93
CA LYS A 50 -18.02 -3.93 63.64
C LYS A 50 -17.83 -4.20 62.14
N GLU A 51 -17.09 -3.33 61.47
CA GLU A 51 -16.75 -3.47 60.04
C GLU A 51 -15.25 -3.70 59.88
N TRP A 52 -14.92 -4.64 58.99
CA TRP A 52 -13.52 -4.85 58.55
C TRP A 52 -13.49 -5.38 57.12
N THR A 53 -12.34 -5.42 56.51
CA THR A 53 -12.13 -5.98 55.18
C THR A 53 -11.28 -7.24 55.27
N GLU A 54 -11.72 -8.30 54.58
CA GLU A 54 -11.00 -9.55 54.45
C GLU A 54 -10.49 -9.71 53.06
N PRO A 55 -9.18 -10.02 52.87
CA PRO A 55 -8.65 -10.29 51.54
C PRO A 55 -9.28 -11.58 50.99
N GLN A 56 -9.66 -11.55 49.71
CA GLN A 56 -10.13 -12.74 49.01
C GLN A 56 -8.96 -13.48 48.34
N ALA A 57 -9.08 -14.81 48.27
CA ALA A 57 -8.09 -15.63 47.59
C ALA A 57 -8.07 -15.38 46.08
N ILE A 58 -6.88 -15.33 45.52
CA ILE A 58 -6.69 -15.33 44.07
C ILE A 58 -7.11 -16.68 43.49
N VAL A 59 -7.95 -16.68 42.46
CA VAL A 59 -8.48 -17.89 41.81
C VAL A 59 -8.04 -17.90 40.36
N ILE A 60 -6.89 -18.49 40.08
CA ILE A 60 -6.31 -18.63 38.74
C ILE A 60 -5.95 -20.08 38.39
N ASP A 61 -6.20 -21.02 39.30
CA ASP A 61 -5.77 -22.42 39.11
C ASP A 61 -6.37 -23.05 37.85
N ASN A 62 -7.62 -22.73 37.54
CA ASN A 62 -8.26 -23.21 36.31
C ASN A 62 -7.55 -22.72 35.05
N LEU A 63 -7.05 -21.48 35.06
CA LEU A 63 -6.27 -20.92 33.96
C LEU A 63 -4.89 -21.57 33.87
N ASP A 64 -4.20 -21.73 35.00
CA ASP A 64 -2.87 -22.35 35.05
C ASP A 64 -2.93 -23.81 34.54
N ASN A 65 -3.88 -24.59 35.04
CA ASN A 65 -4.09 -25.97 34.61
C ASN A 65 -4.45 -26.06 33.12
N TYR A 66 -5.30 -25.17 32.65
CA TYR A 66 -5.70 -25.11 31.24
C TYR A 66 -4.52 -24.74 30.34
N LEU A 67 -3.72 -23.75 30.72
CA LEU A 67 -2.53 -23.37 29.96
C LEU A 67 -1.47 -24.48 29.94
N ARG A 68 -1.26 -25.18 31.06
CA ARG A 68 -0.37 -26.34 31.12
C ARG A 68 -0.84 -27.45 30.17
N GLN A 69 -2.14 -27.76 30.18
CA GLN A 69 -2.72 -28.75 29.30
C GLN A 69 -2.50 -28.39 27.82
N ILE A 70 -2.76 -27.14 27.43
CA ILE A 70 -2.52 -26.68 26.03
C ILE A 70 -1.03 -26.82 25.68
N ILE A 71 -0.15 -26.33 26.57
CA ILE A 71 1.30 -26.40 26.32
C ILE A 71 1.77 -27.84 26.17
N GLU A 72 1.26 -28.77 26.96
CA GLU A 72 1.64 -30.19 26.90
C GLU A 72 1.09 -30.90 25.66
N GLN A 73 -0.15 -30.62 25.30
CA GLN A 73 -0.86 -31.32 24.22
C GLN A 73 -0.58 -30.71 22.84
N GLU A 74 -0.49 -29.38 22.75
CA GLU A 74 -0.42 -28.64 21.48
C GLU A 74 0.91 -27.93 21.26
N LYS A 75 1.94 -28.22 22.06
CA LYS A 75 3.23 -27.53 22.02
C LYS A 75 3.82 -27.44 20.62
N SER A 76 3.81 -28.53 19.88
CA SER A 76 4.38 -28.59 18.53
C SER A 76 3.59 -27.71 17.55
N GLU A 77 2.26 -27.73 17.63
CA GLU A 77 1.39 -26.95 16.76
C GLU A 77 1.49 -25.45 17.07
N LEU A 78 1.56 -25.06 18.34
CA LEU A 78 1.74 -23.69 18.79
C LEU A 78 3.09 -23.13 18.34
N VAL A 79 4.15 -23.91 18.43
CA VAL A 79 5.49 -23.53 17.96
C VAL A 79 5.49 -23.36 16.45
N LEU A 80 4.94 -24.34 15.69
CA LEU A 80 4.83 -24.25 14.23
C LEU A 80 3.98 -23.06 13.79
N GLY A 81 2.84 -22.82 14.43
CA GLY A 81 1.99 -21.66 14.15
C GLY A 81 2.70 -20.32 14.42
N THR A 82 3.53 -20.28 15.47
CA THR A 82 4.33 -19.08 15.80
C THR A 82 5.43 -18.85 14.77
N ILE A 83 6.17 -19.89 14.39
CA ILE A 83 7.21 -19.85 13.36
C ILE A 83 6.61 -19.40 12.03
N TRP A 84 5.47 -19.98 11.64
CA TRP A 84 4.77 -19.61 10.41
C TRP A 84 4.38 -18.13 10.38
N ARG A 85 3.78 -17.63 11.46
CA ARG A 85 3.41 -16.21 11.58
C ARG A 85 4.62 -15.29 11.50
N GLN A 86 5.72 -15.63 12.20
CA GLN A 86 6.96 -14.86 12.14
C GLN A 86 7.59 -14.87 10.75
N ALA A 87 7.56 -16.03 10.06
CA ALA A 87 8.05 -16.13 8.70
C ALA A 87 7.24 -15.27 7.72
N LEU A 88 5.90 -15.25 7.85
CA LEU A 88 5.03 -14.39 7.03
C LEU A 88 5.30 -12.91 7.29
N GLU A 89 5.49 -12.49 8.55
CA GLU A 89 5.79 -11.09 8.87
C GLU A 89 7.16 -10.68 8.32
N LEU A 90 8.18 -11.52 8.48
CA LEU A 90 9.50 -11.29 7.90
C LEU A 90 9.44 -11.20 6.37
N ALA A 91 8.70 -12.07 5.71
CA ALA A 91 8.52 -12.03 4.25
C ALA A 91 7.86 -10.71 3.81
N LYS A 92 6.85 -10.25 4.53
CA LYS A 92 6.15 -8.99 4.28
C LYS A 92 7.08 -7.78 4.45
N GLU A 93 7.82 -7.71 5.56
CA GLU A 93 8.79 -6.64 5.80
C GLU A 93 9.88 -6.62 4.73
N THR A 94 10.41 -7.79 4.37
CA THR A 94 11.41 -7.94 3.31
C THR A 94 10.89 -7.42 1.98
N LYS A 95 9.65 -7.80 1.59
CA LYS A 95 9.00 -7.30 0.37
C LYS A 95 8.86 -5.78 0.40
N GLN A 96 8.47 -5.19 1.51
CA GLN A 96 8.34 -3.74 1.65
C GLN A 96 9.68 -3.01 1.48
N LEU A 97 10.73 -3.47 2.16
CA LEU A 97 12.08 -2.90 2.06
C LEU A 97 12.65 -3.03 0.64
N LEU A 98 12.46 -4.18 0.02
CA LEU A 98 12.87 -4.43 -1.36
C LEU A 98 12.16 -3.49 -2.34
N ASN A 99 10.85 -3.33 -2.20
CA ASN A 99 10.06 -2.43 -3.03
C ASN A 99 10.47 -0.96 -2.84
N GLN A 100 10.75 -0.53 -1.61
CA GLN A 100 11.29 0.81 -1.35
C GLN A 100 12.65 1.03 -2.03
N SER A 101 13.56 0.04 -1.93
CA SER A 101 14.87 0.10 -2.57
C SER A 101 14.77 0.15 -4.09
N ARG A 102 13.92 -0.70 -4.68
CA ARG A 102 13.65 -0.73 -6.13
C ARG A 102 13.03 0.58 -6.61
N ARG A 103 12.06 1.12 -5.86
CA ARG A 103 11.44 2.41 -6.18
C ARG A 103 12.46 3.55 -6.19
N LYS A 104 13.38 3.59 -5.23
CA LYS A 104 14.47 4.60 -5.21
C LYS A 104 15.36 4.52 -6.44
N LYS A 105 15.57 3.34 -7.02
CA LYS A 105 16.32 3.16 -8.27
C LYS A 105 15.49 3.47 -9.52
N ALA A 106 14.20 3.20 -9.48
CA ALA A 106 13.29 3.39 -10.60
C ALA A 106 12.97 4.88 -10.88
N LEU A 107 12.85 5.71 -9.83
CA LEU A 107 12.49 7.11 -9.99
C LEU A 107 13.48 7.91 -10.86
N PRO A 108 14.82 7.80 -10.70
CA PRO A 108 15.78 8.44 -11.59
C PRO A 108 15.65 7.97 -13.05
N VAL A 109 15.37 6.69 -13.28
CA VAL A 109 15.14 6.14 -14.62
C VAL A 109 13.91 6.80 -15.24
N ILE A 110 12.79 6.86 -14.54
CA ILE A 110 11.58 7.55 -15.01
C ILE A 110 11.89 9.01 -15.33
N GLU A 111 12.63 9.71 -14.46
CA GLU A 111 13.01 11.10 -14.66
C GLU A 111 13.87 11.27 -15.91
N GLN A 112 14.83 10.39 -16.16
CA GLN A 112 15.65 10.42 -17.38
C GLN A 112 14.79 10.30 -18.64
N TYR A 113 13.91 9.32 -18.70
CA TYR A 113 13.06 9.09 -19.87
C TYR A 113 11.99 10.17 -20.04
N GLN A 114 11.50 10.74 -18.97
CA GLN A 114 10.64 11.93 -18.98
C GLN A 114 11.31 13.10 -19.71
N TRP A 115 12.61 13.34 -19.46
CA TRP A 115 13.37 14.39 -20.12
C TRP A 115 13.66 14.07 -21.58
N ILE A 116 13.98 12.83 -21.90
CA ILE A 116 14.16 12.38 -23.30
C ILE A 116 12.85 12.61 -24.08
N ALA A 117 11.69 12.24 -23.52
CA ALA A 117 10.41 12.46 -24.15
C ALA A 117 10.09 13.95 -24.34
N ALA A 118 10.38 14.81 -23.34
CA ALA A 118 10.19 16.24 -23.45
C ALA A 118 11.01 16.83 -24.59
N THR A 119 12.30 16.51 -24.64
CA THR A 119 13.23 17.08 -25.65
C THR A 119 12.94 16.57 -27.06
N ALA A 120 12.61 15.28 -27.21
CA ALA A 120 12.22 14.71 -28.50
C ALA A 120 10.98 15.38 -29.10
N THR A 121 9.96 15.59 -28.29
CA THR A 121 8.71 16.24 -28.70
C THR A 121 8.91 17.72 -29.03
N PHE A 122 9.79 18.40 -28.30
CA PHE A 122 10.11 19.80 -28.58
C PHE A 122 10.87 19.98 -29.90
N ALA A 123 11.81 19.08 -30.19
CA ALA A 123 12.63 19.15 -31.40
C ALA A 123 11.85 18.82 -32.69
N ASN A 124 10.73 18.10 -32.59
CA ASN A 124 9.97 17.64 -33.75
C ASN A 124 8.45 17.73 -33.51
N PRO A 125 7.81 18.91 -33.73
CA PRO A 125 6.41 19.14 -33.44
C PRO A 125 5.43 18.45 -34.42
N LEU A 126 5.88 17.57 -35.29
CA LEU A 126 5.03 16.83 -36.22
C LEU A 126 4.39 15.61 -35.53
N ALA A 127 3.14 15.75 -35.15
CA ALA A 127 2.37 14.83 -34.32
C ALA A 127 2.34 13.34 -34.73
N ALA A 128 2.59 13.02 -36.00
CA ALA A 128 2.53 11.63 -36.49
C ALA A 128 3.79 10.81 -36.19
N LEU A 129 4.97 11.45 -36.11
CA LEU A 129 6.23 10.78 -35.74
C LEU A 129 6.41 10.64 -34.22
N ASP A 130 5.72 11.47 -33.45
CA ASP A 130 5.81 11.51 -31.97
C ASP A 130 5.33 10.24 -31.31
N LEU A 131 4.30 9.61 -31.82
CA LEU A 131 3.71 8.41 -31.20
C LEU A 131 4.66 7.21 -31.28
N VAL A 132 5.36 7.06 -32.41
CA VAL A 132 6.32 5.95 -32.64
C VAL A 132 7.60 6.19 -31.85
N LEU A 133 8.10 7.42 -31.85
CA LEU A 133 9.30 7.80 -31.12
C LEU A 133 9.06 7.75 -29.60
N ALA A 134 7.93 8.25 -29.14
CA ALA A 134 7.49 8.14 -27.76
C ALA A 134 7.30 6.69 -27.31
N ALA A 135 6.74 5.83 -28.17
CA ALA A 135 6.60 4.42 -27.89
C ALA A 135 7.95 3.71 -27.80
N ALA A 136 8.92 4.03 -28.67
CA ALA A 136 10.26 3.44 -28.63
C ALA A 136 11.05 3.87 -27.38
N THR A 137 11.02 5.16 -27.05
CA THR A 137 11.64 5.70 -25.84
C THR A 137 11.04 5.10 -24.57
N ASN A 138 9.74 5.03 -24.50
CA ASN A 138 9.04 4.45 -23.37
C ASN A 138 9.22 2.92 -23.30
N ALA A 139 9.42 2.23 -24.42
CA ALA A 139 9.76 0.80 -24.45
C ALA A 139 11.11 0.54 -23.77
N GLN A 140 12.13 1.38 -24.03
CA GLN A 140 13.41 1.24 -23.35
C GLN A 140 13.29 1.53 -21.85
N MET A 141 12.52 2.55 -21.46
CA MET A 141 12.18 2.79 -20.05
C MET A 141 11.56 1.54 -19.39
N LEU A 142 10.65 0.88 -20.07
CA LEU A 142 10.02 -0.33 -19.56
C LEU A 142 11.03 -1.48 -19.38
N VAL A 143 11.97 -1.66 -20.31
CA VAL A 143 13.07 -2.65 -20.19
C VAL A 143 13.93 -2.35 -18.96
N ASP A 144 14.32 -1.09 -18.78
CA ASP A 144 15.17 -0.66 -17.67
C ASP A 144 14.46 -0.80 -16.32
N LEU A 145 13.18 -0.42 -16.24
CA LEU A 145 12.34 -0.64 -15.06
C LEU A 145 12.15 -2.14 -14.79
N GLY A 146 11.89 -2.92 -15.83
CA GLY A 146 11.78 -4.38 -15.73
C GLY A 146 13.06 -5.00 -15.14
N ALA A 147 14.23 -4.54 -15.55
CA ALA A 147 15.50 -5.01 -15.00
C ALA A 147 15.63 -4.73 -13.48
N ILE A 148 15.17 -3.56 -13.00
CA ILE A 148 15.16 -3.21 -11.56
C ILE A 148 14.24 -4.14 -10.78
N TYR A 149 13.09 -4.50 -11.34
CA TYR A 149 12.10 -5.37 -10.71
C TYR A 149 12.29 -6.86 -11.03
N GLN A 150 13.40 -7.23 -11.70
CA GLN A 150 13.72 -8.60 -12.11
C GLN A 150 12.70 -9.20 -13.10
N GLN A 151 11.96 -8.35 -13.79
CA GLN A 151 11.03 -8.70 -14.87
C GLN A 151 11.75 -8.51 -16.20
N LYS A 152 12.46 -9.53 -16.63
CA LYS A 152 13.23 -9.48 -17.90
C LYS A 152 12.29 -9.59 -19.10
N MET A 153 12.43 -8.66 -20.03
CA MET A 153 11.69 -8.67 -21.29
C MET A 153 12.54 -8.17 -22.43
N SER A 154 12.20 -8.58 -23.64
CA SER A 154 12.83 -8.05 -24.85
C SER A 154 12.31 -6.66 -25.19
N LEU A 155 13.06 -5.90 -25.97
CA LEU A 155 12.64 -4.59 -26.45
C LEU A 155 11.33 -4.67 -27.29
N GLU A 156 11.15 -5.75 -28.07
CA GLU A 156 9.93 -5.95 -28.86
C GLU A 156 8.70 -6.20 -27.98
N GLN A 157 8.86 -6.99 -26.91
CA GLN A 157 7.80 -7.17 -25.91
C GLN A 157 7.47 -5.84 -25.23
N ALA A 158 8.49 -5.07 -24.87
CA ALA A 158 8.32 -3.76 -24.26
C ALA A 158 7.63 -2.77 -25.21
N LYS A 159 7.94 -2.75 -26.49
CA LYS A 159 7.25 -1.92 -27.50
C LYS A 159 5.76 -2.25 -27.57
N THR A 160 5.42 -3.54 -27.62
CA THR A 160 4.02 -3.99 -27.65
C THR A 160 3.28 -3.60 -26.37
N ALA A 161 3.90 -3.79 -25.21
CA ALA A 161 3.33 -3.42 -23.94
C ALA A 161 3.12 -1.90 -23.82
N MET A 162 4.11 -1.10 -24.22
CA MET A 162 3.99 0.37 -24.20
C MET A 162 2.96 0.91 -25.19
N ALA A 163 2.84 0.30 -26.37
CA ALA A 163 1.79 0.65 -27.33
C ALA A 163 0.39 0.37 -26.75
N THR A 164 0.22 -0.76 -26.06
CA THR A 164 -1.04 -1.12 -25.38
C THR A 164 -1.33 -0.14 -24.23
N LEU A 165 -0.33 0.18 -23.41
CA LEU A 165 -0.45 1.15 -22.33
C LEU A 165 -0.82 2.54 -22.86
N GLY A 166 -0.18 2.99 -23.95
CA GLY A 166 -0.51 4.26 -24.59
C GLY A 166 -1.93 4.31 -25.10
N LYS A 167 -2.43 3.25 -25.78
CA LYS A 167 -3.84 3.14 -26.19
C LYS A 167 -4.78 3.21 -25.01
N MET A 168 -4.46 2.55 -23.91
CA MET A 168 -5.24 2.55 -22.69
C MET A 168 -5.31 3.96 -22.07
N MET A 169 -4.21 4.71 -22.02
CA MET A 169 -4.18 6.09 -21.52
C MET A 169 -5.04 7.03 -22.39
N VAL A 170 -5.03 6.84 -23.71
CA VAL A 170 -5.91 7.57 -24.65
C VAL A 170 -7.39 7.23 -24.41
N GLN A 171 -7.73 5.94 -24.32
CA GLN A 171 -9.10 5.49 -24.08
C GLN A 171 -9.66 5.99 -22.74
N LEU A 172 -8.81 6.19 -21.73
CA LEU A 172 -9.18 6.77 -20.45
C LEU A 172 -9.27 8.31 -20.47
N GLY A 173 -9.05 8.95 -21.62
CA GLY A 173 -9.11 10.40 -21.77
C GLY A 173 -7.94 11.15 -21.10
N MET A 174 -6.93 10.44 -20.61
CA MET A 174 -5.84 11.05 -19.84
C MET A 174 -5.01 12.02 -20.66
N VAL A 175 -4.80 11.72 -21.93
CA VAL A 175 -4.03 12.57 -22.87
C VAL A 175 -4.74 13.91 -23.08
N GLU A 176 -6.03 13.88 -23.33
CA GLU A 176 -6.83 15.09 -23.57
C GLU A 176 -6.93 15.97 -22.32
N VAL A 177 -7.31 15.38 -21.18
CA VAL A 177 -7.43 16.10 -19.91
C VAL A 177 -6.11 16.70 -19.49
N THR A 178 -5.00 15.97 -19.64
CA THR A 178 -3.65 16.46 -19.32
C THR A 178 -3.29 17.66 -20.21
N THR A 179 -3.52 17.55 -21.52
CA THR A 179 -3.21 18.62 -22.48
C THR A 179 -4.02 19.89 -22.18
N GLN A 180 -5.31 19.75 -21.86
CA GLN A 180 -6.15 20.89 -21.49
C GLN A 180 -5.70 21.54 -20.18
N ALA A 181 -5.41 20.75 -19.14
CA ALA A 181 -4.96 21.23 -17.84
C ALA A 181 -3.62 21.97 -17.95
N LEU A 182 -2.65 21.37 -18.65
CA LEU A 182 -1.35 21.99 -18.88
C LEU A 182 -1.46 23.28 -19.71
N GLY A 183 -2.30 23.26 -20.76
CA GLY A 183 -2.58 24.45 -21.56
C GLY A 183 -3.14 25.61 -20.74
N THR A 184 -4.03 25.32 -19.79
CA THR A 184 -4.61 26.32 -18.87
C THR A 184 -3.57 26.89 -17.91
N ILE A 185 -2.73 26.03 -17.31
CA ILE A 185 -1.67 26.44 -16.38
C ILE A 185 -0.64 27.32 -17.09
N LEU A 186 -0.23 26.95 -18.29
CA LEU A 186 0.76 27.69 -19.08
C LEU A 186 0.24 29.04 -19.58
N LYS A 187 -1.01 29.14 -19.94
CA LYS A 187 -1.65 30.43 -20.33
C LYS A 187 -1.75 31.41 -19.17
N GLY A 188 -1.87 30.89 -17.93
CA GLY A 188 -1.95 31.72 -16.71
C GLY A 188 -0.60 32.34 -16.28
N ASN A 189 0.52 31.87 -16.82
CA ASN A 189 1.87 32.35 -16.51
C ASN A 189 2.51 33.02 -17.73
N ALA A 190 2.56 34.34 -17.75
CA ALA A 190 3.10 35.13 -18.86
C ALA A 190 4.59 34.84 -19.21
N ILE A 191 5.33 34.19 -18.31
CA ILE A 191 6.76 33.86 -18.48
C ILE A 191 6.97 32.56 -19.27
N THR A 192 5.96 31.69 -19.36
CA THR A 192 6.07 30.33 -19.99
C THR A 192 5.47 30.26 -21.38
N TYR A 193 4.97 31.34 -21.93
CA TYR A 193 4.38 31.40 -23.27
C TYR A 193 5.46 31.60 -24.36
N ILE A 194 6.42 30.68 -24.41
CA ILE A 194 7.37 30.59 -25.51
C ILE A 194 7.00 29.37 -26.36
N ALA A 195 6.39 29.67 -27.53
CA ALA A 195 6.16 28.77 -28.68
C ALA A 195 5.50 27.38 -28.40
N GLY A 196 4.54 26.99 -29.22
CA GLY A 196 3.69 25.80 -29.14
C GLY A 196 4.34 24.44 -28.81
N GLY A 197 5.65 24.29 -28.95
CA GLY A 197 6.40 23.09 -28.57
C GLY A 197 6.52 22.83 -27.06
N THR A 198 6.42 23.89 -26.22
CA THR A 198 6.60 23.77 -24.76
C THR A 198 5.45 22.98 -24.11
N VAL A 199 4.20 23.22 -24.53
CA VAL A 199 3.03 22.50 -24.00
C VAL A 199 3.10 21.03 -24.33
N GLN A 200 3.48 20.68 -25.57
CA GLN A 200 3.59 19.32 -26.05
C GLN A 200 4.74 18.58 -25.34
N GLY A 201 5.91 19.20 -25.20
CA GLY A 201 7.04 18.61 -24.49
C GLY A 201 6.75 18.34 -23.01
N ILE A 202 6.13 19.30 -22.32
CA ILE A 202 5.70 19.08 -20.92
C ILE A 202 4.61 17.99 -20.82
N GLY A 203 3.68 17.96 -21.77
CA GLY A 203 2.68 16.90 -21.86
C GLY A 203 3.29 15.50 -22.04
N ALA A 204 4.23 15.37 -22.97
CA ALA A 204 4.96 14.13 -23.21
C ALA A 204 5.74 13.67 -21.96
N ALA A 205 6.45 14.61 -21.32
CA ALA A 205 7.15 14.34 -20.06
C ALA A 205 6.21 13.84 -18.95
N TYR A 206 5.08 14.48 -18.80
CA TYR A 206 4.10 14.13 -17.79
C TYR A 206 3.49 12.73 -18.05
N LEU A 207 3.09 12.44 -19.28
CA LEU A 207 2.53 11.15 -19.67
C LEU A 207 3.56 10.02 -19.52
N THR A 208 4.82 10.26 -19.88
CA THR A 208 5.93 9.32 -19.63
C THR A 208 6.12 9.05 -18.15
N ARG A 209 6.04 10.09 -17.31
CA ARG A 209 6.10 9.93 -15.85
C ARG A 209 4.93 9.10 -15.32
N LEU A 210 3.70 9.37 -15.76
CA LEU A 210 2.52 8.57 -15.37
C LEU A 210 2.69 7.10 -15.77
N ALA A 211 3.12 6.85 -17.00
CA ALA A 211 3.38 5.49 -17.49
C ALA A 211 4.43 4.78 -16.63
N GLY A 212 5.56 5.42 -16.37
CA GLY A 212 6.65 4.87 -15.54
C GLY A 212 6.21 4.59 -14.10
N LEU A 213 5.51 5.51 -13.45
CA LEU A 213 4.98 5.31 -12.10
C LEU A 213 3.96 4.17 -12.05
N SER A 214 3.08 4.07 -13.06
CA SER A 214 2.09 2.99 -13.14
C SER A 214 2.74 1.62 -13.29
N LEU A 215 3.81 1.53 -14.08
CA LEU A 215 4.61 0.32 -14.22
C LEU A 215 5.32 -0.06 -12.92
N VAL A 216 5.86 0.92 -12.20
CA VAL A 216 6.47 0.70 -10.87
C VAL A 216 5.45 0.12 -9.89
N GLU A 217 4.25 0.71 -9.79
CA GLU A 217 3.18 0.21 -8.93
C GLU A 217 2.72 -1.20 -9.36
N TYR A 218 2.65 -1.46 -10.67
CA TYR A 218 2.32 -2.77 -11.22
C TYR A 218 3.36 -3.82 -10.82
N PHE A 219 4.65 -3.54 -11.04
CA PHE A 219 5.73 -4.48 -10.72
C PHE A 219 5.88 -4.74 -9.21
N GLN A 220 5.51 -3.80 -8.34
CA GLN A 220 5.54 -3.98 -6.88
C GLN A 220 4.51 -5.00 -6.39
N GLU A 221 3.42 -5.18 -7.12
CA GLU A 221 2.40 -6.19 -6.80
C GLU A 221 2.77 -7.58 -7.29
N GLN A 222 3.58 -7.68 -8.36
CA GLN A 222 4.01 -8.97 -8.88
C GLN A 222 4.85 -9.73 -7.86
N GLU A 223 4.67 -11.03 -7.76
CA GLU A 223 5.53 -11.88 -6.92
C GLU A 223 6.93 -11.97 -7.53
N ILE A 224 7.94 -12.06 -6.65
CA ILE A 224 9.36 -12.03 -7.05
C ILE A 224 9.71 -13.18 -8.03
N ASN A 225 8.92 -14.26 -8.03
CA ASN A 225 9.14 -15.46 -8.84
C ASN A 225 8.22 -15.58 -10.07
N GLU A 226 7.25 -14.72 -10.24
CA GLU A 226 6.47 -14.66 -11.45
C GLU A 226 7.29 -13.96 -12.55
N GLN A 227 8.07 -14.75 -13.28
CA GLN A 227 8.58 -14.27 -14.55
C GLN A 227 7.35 -13.93 -15.40
N LEU A 228 7.28 -12.71 -15.90
CA LEU A 228 6.30 -12.33 -16.92
C LEU A 228 6.52 -13.21 -18.16
N ASN A 229 5.95 -14.40 -18.13
CA ASN A 229 5.85 -15.28 -19.28
C ASN A 229 4.86 -14.69 -20.28
N ASN A 230 5.14 -13.48 -20.78
CA ASN A 230 4.35 -12.74 -21.78
C ASN A 230 2.90 -12.39 -21.37
N ASP A 231 2.41 -12.82 -20.21
CA ASP A 231 1.04 -12.65 -19.78
C ASP A 231 0.89 -11.45 -18.85
N TRP A 232 0.79 -10.27 -19.47
CA TRP A 232 0.45 -9.05 -18.75
C TRP A 232 -0.98 -9.11 -18.19
N ASN A 233 -1.13 -8.86 -16.89
CA ASN A 233 -2.45 -8.61 -16.33
C ASN A 233 -2.89 -7.18 -16.65
N TRP A 234 -3.45 -7.00 -17.84
CA TRP A 234 -3.86 -5.68 -18.35
C TRP A 234 -4.90 -4.99 -17.47
N THR A 235 -5.79 -5.76 -16.83
CA THR A 235 -6.77 -5.20 -15.90
C THR A 235 -6.11 -4.63 -14.65
N SER A 236 -5.14 -5.34 -14.07
CA SER A 236 -4.37 -4.83 -12.95
C SER A 236 -3.57 -3.58 -13.34
N LEU A 237 -2.88 -3.61 -14.49
CA LEU A 237 -2.14 -2.45 -14.99
C LEU A 237 -3.06 -1.25 -15.23
N GLN A 238 -4.25 -1.45 -15.81
CA GLN A 238 -5.23 -0.38 -16.00
C GLN A 238 -5.66 0.26 -14.68
N ASN A 239 -5.88 -0.54 -13.66
CA ASN A 239 -6.23 -0.02 -12.33
C ASN A 239 -5.08 0.80 -11.73
N LYS A 240 -3.82 0.36 -11.92
CA LYS A 240 -2.65 1.15 -11.48
C LYS A 240 -2.52 2.46 -12.24
N VAL A 241 -2.74 2.45 -13.55
CA VAL A 241 -2.76 3.68 -14.36
C VAL A 241 -3.80 4.67 -13.84
N LYS A 242 -5.03 4.22 -13.58
CA LYS A 242 -6.09 5.06 -12.99
C LYS A 242 -5.68 5.61 -11.62
N GLN A 243 -5.20 4.74 -10.72
CA GLN A 243 -4.78 5.11 -9.37
C GLN A 243 -3.66 6.17 -9.40
N VAL A 244 -2.61 5.95 -10.19
CA VAL A 244 -1.49 6.88 -10.31
C VAL A 244 -1.95 8.20 -10.91
N TRP A 245 -2.83 8.16 -11.93
CA TRP A 245 -3.38 9.36 -12.54
C TRP A 245 -4.20 10.19 -11.54
N GLU A 246 -5.12 9.58 -10.80
CA GLU A 246 -5.92 10.25 -9.77
C GLU A 246 -5.06 10.92 -8.69
N GLN A 247 -3.96 10.28 -8.30
CA GLN A 247 -3.01 10.84 -7.33
C GLN A 247 -2.22 12.04 -7.89
N ASN A 248 -1.96 12.07 -9.20
CA ASN A 248 -1.09 13.06 -9.85
C ASN A 248 -1.86 14.16 -10.62
N GLN A 249 -3.19 14.07 -10.80
CA GLN A 249 -3.97 15.07 -11.52
C GLN A 249 -4.30 16.34 -10.72
N ARG A 250 -3.91 16.41 -9.44
CA ARG A 250 -4.16 17.58 -8.61
C ARG A 250 -3.47 18.81 -9.20
N LEU A 251 -4.21 19.91 -9.30
CA LEU A 251 -3.73 21.14 -9.93
C LEU A 251 -2.40 21.63 -9.34
N ALA A 252 -2.23 21.55 -8.01
CA ALA A 252 -0.98 21.91 -7.35
C ALA A 252 0.20 21.05 -7.84
N PHE A 253 0.00 19.74 -7.99
CA PHE A 253 1.04 18.87 -8.51
C PHE A 253 1.42 19.19 -9.96
N LEU A 254 0.43 19.45 -10.82
CA LEU A 254 0.67 19.85 -12.21
C LEU A 254 1.40 21.21 -12.29
N GLN A 255 1.05 22.17 -11.44
CA GLN A 255 1.74 23.46 -11.36
C GLN A 255 3.20 23.29 -10.93
N ASP A 256 3.48 22.48 -9.90
CA ASP A 256 4.85 22.19 -9.46
C ASP A 256 5.64 21.47 -10.54
N PHE A 257 5.02 20.51 -11.22
CA PHE A 257 5.63 19.79 -12.33
C PHE A 257 6.00 20.75 -13.48
N VAL A 258 5.07 21.60 -13.90
CA VAL A 258 5.32 22.64 -14.93
C VAL A 258 6.44 23.56 -14.51
N LYS A 259 6.45 24.05 -13.27
CA LYS A 259 7.48 24.95 -12.74
C LYS A 259 8.87 24.30 -12.75
N GLN A 260 8.99 23.08 -12.28
CA GLN A 260 10.25 22.33 -12.27
C GLN A 260 10.74 22.06 -13.70
N THR A 261 9.83 21.65 -14.59
CA THR A 261 10.15 21.34 -15.99
C THR A 261 10.57 22.60 -16.75
N SER A 262 9.88 23.71 -16.57
CA SER A 262 10.22 24.99 -17.20
C SER A 262 11.56 25.55 -16.70
N ALA A 263 11.84 25.46 -15.39
CA ALA A 263 13.11 25.92 -14.82
C ALA A 263 14.31 25.13 -15.36
N ARG A 264 14.19 23.82 -15.48
CA ARG A 264 15.24 22.99 -16.11
C ARG A 264 15.39 23.28 -17.60
N TRP A 265 14.29 23.54 -18.29
CA TRP A 265 14.32 23.88 -19.70
C TRP A 265 15.07 25.18 -19.97
N SER A 266 14.80 26.24 -19.19
CA SER A 266 15.50 27.53 -19.32
C SER A 266 17.02 27.41 -19.04
N ALA A 267 17.43 26.48 -18.18
CA ALA A 267 18.85 26.21 -17.92
C ALA A 267 19.53 25.41 -19.06
N PHE A 268 18.77 24.74 -19.94
CA PHE A 268 19.30 23.99 -21.08
C PHE A 268 19.38 24.82 -22.37
N SER A 269 18.55 25.85 -22.47
CA SER A 269 18.43 26.73 -23.68
C SER A 269 19.20 28.06 -23.59
N GLY A 270 19.84 28.33 -22.47
CA GLY A 270 20.79 29.44 -22.27
C GLY A 270 22.21 28.94 -22.23
#